data_3f87b7ebec961e5d435082bdb04518a5
#
_entry.id   3f87b7ebec961e5d435082bdb04518a5
#
_cell.length_a   1.000
_cell.length_b   1.000
_cell.length_c   1.000
_cell.angle_alpha   90.00
_cell.angle_beta   90.00
_cell.angle_gamma   90.00
#
_symmetry.space_group_name_H-M   'P 1'
#
loop_
_entity.id
_entity.type
_entity.pdbx_description
1 polymer ?
#
loop_
_entity_poly.entity_id
_entity_poly.type
_entity_poly.pdbx_seq_one_letter_code
_entity_poly.pdbx_strand_id
1 'polypeptide(L)'
;MPDAANPTGTGDAPDAVMCGSGDILISGFTVIRNAVLMGYPVVEAIRSILPIVDEYIVAVGAGDDSTRDLIASIDNPKIRIVDTVWDRARNTGGHMLAEKTNEALAMCSGTWCFYLQADELVHELDLPVIRRACEQLRDDTNVEGLLFRYTHFYGSFSIIATAHNWYRNEVRIVRNSIGARSIGDAQSFMIADHKARVVRSGATILHYGWAKRPERMGRKMARFHYWYHGAREEKTEDADFVFRQMYGLQPFTGSHPAIMRALAAAQDWEFAPQFKPADWTPKDWKNVLSRGAELLTGRRWGERKKYRLIRGHPWSTS
;
A
#
# COMPACT_ATOMS: atom_id res chain seq x y z
N MET A 1 40.82 35.50 -60.08
CA MET A 1 40.10 34.42 -60.74
C MET A 1 40.98 33.19 -60.69
N PRO A 2 40.59 32.00 -60.16
CA PRO A 2 39.25 31.37 -60.06
C PRO A 2 38.91 30.92 -58.64
N ASP A 3 37.64 30.85 -58.46
CA ASP A 3 36.70 29.87 -57.81
C ASP A 3 37.23 28.93 -56.75
N ALA A 4 36.65 29.06 -55.52
CA ALA A 4 36.70 28.10 -54.47
C ALA A 4 35.27 27.57 -54.24
N ALA A 5 35.08 26.30 -54.54
CA ALA A 5 33.87 25.55 -54.29
C ALA A 5 33.67 25.24 -52.77
N ASN A 6 32.47 25.41 -52.30
CA ASN A 6 31.99 25.09 -50.97
C ASN A 6 31.43 23.65 -50.97
N PRO A 7 31.79 22.78 -50.05
CA PRO A 7 31.02 21.54 -49.81
C PRO A 7 30.13 21.71 -48.60
N THR A 8 28.86 21.73 -48.84
CA THR A 8 27.78 21.51 -47.85
C THR A 8 27.80 20.07 -47.33
N GLY A 9 28.28 19.89 -46.10
CA GLY A 9 28.13 18.66 -45.39
C GLY A 9 26.92 18.77 -44.44
N THR A 10 25.80 18.18 -44.84
CA THR A 10 24.66 17.92 -43.94
C THR A 10 25.03 16.76 -43.04
N GLY A 11 25.40 17.06 -41.81
CA GLY A 11 25.53 16.06 -40.76
C GLY A 11 24.13 15.63 -40.27
N ASP A 12 23.72 14.43 -40.62
CA ASP A 12 22.59 13.79 -40.03
C ASP A 12 22.80 13.59 -38.54
N ALA A 13 21.97 14.25 -37.73
CA ALA A 13 21.85 13.96 -36.31
C ALA A 13 21.22 12.58 -36.17
N PRO A 14 21.67 11.71 -35.26
CA PRO A 14 21.04 10.41 -35.06
C PRO A 14 19.63 10.61 -34.58
N ASP A 15 18.67 10.01 -35.28
CA ASP A 15 17.26 9.89 -34.90
C ASP A 15 17.16 9.47 -33.46
N ALA A 16 16.65 10.34 -32.61
CA ALA A 16 16.18 9.99 -31.28
C ALA A 16 15.05 8.98 -31.48
N VAL A 17 15.30 7.74 -31.10
CA VAL A 17 14.29 6.70 -31.03
C VAL A 17 13.20 7.22 -30.09
N MET A 18 12.15 7.77 -30.66
CA MET A 18 10.92 8.10 -29.97
C MET A 18 10.34 6.78 -29.51
N CYS A 19 10.58 6.43 -28.24
CA CYS A 19 9.86 5.37 -27.56
C CYS A 19 8.38 5.73 -27.64
N GLY A 20 7.61 4.93 -28.37
CA GLY A 20 6.20 5.20 -28.63
C GLY A 20 5.49 5.46 -27.31
N SER A 21 4.84 6.61 -27.20
CA SER A 21 3.99 6.99 -26.06
C SER A 21 2.70 6.15 -26.10
N GLY A 22 2.80 4.85 -25.75
CA GLY A 22 1.64 4.08 -25.36
C GLY A 22 1.06 4.76 -24.12
N ASP A 23 -0.23 5.08 -24.15
CA ASP A 23 -0.92 5.68 -23.00
C ASP A 23 -0.65 4.85 -21.73
N ILE A 24 -0.02 5.46 -20.73
CA ILE A 24 0.19 4.82 -19.43
C ILE A 24 -1.17 4.59 -18.77
N LEU A 25 -1.51 3.33 -18.54
CA LEU A 25 -2.79 2.96 -17.95
C LEU A 25 -2.73 2.95 -16.43
N ILE A 26 -1.69 2.35 -15.85
CA ILE A 26 -1.55 2.18 -14.39
C ILE A 26 -0.19 2.69 -13.94
N SER A 27 -0.19 3.71 -13.09
CA SER A 27 0.97 4.12 -12.31
C SER A 27 0.92 3.46 -10.93
N GLY A 28 1.88 2.60 -10.60
CA GLY A 28 2.12 2.17 -9.23
C GLY A 28 2.80 3.28 -8.44
N PHE A 29 2.50 3.41 -7.16
CA PHE A 29 3.26 4.34 -6.32
C PHE A 29 3.26 3.94 -4.85
N THR A 30 4.33 4.32 -4.17
CA THR A 30 4.50 4.12 -2.72
C THR A 30 5.32 5.24 -2.11
N VAL A 31 5.19 5.40 -0.80
CA VAL A 31 6.05 6.27 0.01
C VAL A 31 6.70 5.43 1.09
N ILE A 32 7.99 5.64 1.31
CA ILE A 32 8.74 4.84 2.28
C ILE A 32 9.88 5.62 2.93
N ARG A 33 10.14 5.32 4.18
CA ARG A 33 11.33 5.73 4.92
C ARG A 33 11.71 4.62 5.88
N ASN A 34 13.01 4.31 5.97
CA ASN A 34 13.55 3.34 6.92
C ASN A 34 12.94 1.92 6.79
N ALA A 35 12.73 1.42 5.56
CA ALA A 35 12.15 0.11 5.33
C ALA A 35 12.99 -1.03 5.90
N VAL A 36 14.32 -0.94 5.80
CA VAL A 36 15.26 -1.94 6.31
C VAL A 36 15.18 -1.99 7.84
N LEU A 37 15.26 -0.83 8.48
CA LEU A 37 15.20 -0.70 9.94
C LEU A 37 13.85 -1.21 10.49
N MET A 38 12.76 -0.92 9.79
CA MET A 38 11.40 -1.31 10.18
C MET A 38 11.04 -2.74 9.75
N GLY A 39 11.88 -3.39 8.94
CA GLY A 39 11.61 -4.73 8.40
C GLY A 39 10.36 -4.78 7.54
N TYR A 40 10.19 -3.79 6.65
CA TYR A 40 9.13 -3.82 5.66
C TYR A 40 9.57 -4.63 4.43
N PRO A 41 8.71 -5.50 3.86
CA PRO A 41 8.99 -6.23 2.63
C PRO A 41 8.81 -5.32 1.39
N VAL A 42 9.53 -4.17 1.38
CA VAL A 42 9.33 -3.13 0.36
C VAL A 42 9.67 -3.59 -1.06
N VAL A 43 10.68 -4.43 -1.22
CA VAL A 43 11.06 -5.00 -2.52
C VAL A 43 9.97 -5.94 -3.02
N GLU A 44 9.49 -6.80 -2.16
CA GLU A 44 8.40 -7.74 -2.43
C GLU A 44 7.10 -6.97 -2.74
N ALA A 45 6.81 -5.90 -1.98
CA ALA A 45 5.65 -5.04 -2.21
C ALA A 45 5.69 -4.43 -3.61
N ILE A 46 6.77 -3.76 -3.99
CA ILE A 46 6.94 -3.15 -5.30
C ILE A 46 6.82 -4.22 -6.40
N ARG A 47 7.59 -5.31 -6.29
CA ARG A 47 7.59 -6.38 -7.29
C ARG A 47 6.26 -7.11 -7.43
N SER A 48 5.42 -7.10 -6.37
CA SER A 48 4.13 -7.80 -6.40
C SER A 48 3.16 -7.23 -7.44
N ILE A 49 3.23 -5.92 -7.77
CA ILE A 49 2.37 -5.30 -8.78
C ILE A 49 3.12 -4.81 -10.02
N LEU A 50 4.46 -4.89 -10.02
CA LEU A 50 5.30 -4.45 -11.14
C LEU A 50 4.90 -5.06 -12.50
N PRO A 51 4.41 -6.33 -12.58
CA PRO A 51 3.96 -6.90 -13.85
C PRO A 51 2.77 -6.18 -14.49
N ILE A 52 1.90 -5.53 -13.71
CA ILE A 52 0.66 -4.92 -14.21
C ILE A 52 0.68 -3.40 -14.24
N VAL A 53 1.72 -2.76 -13.70
CA VAL A 53 1.89 -1.30 -13.80
C VAL A 53 2.78 -0.94 -15.00
N ASP A 54 2.56 0.23 -15.55
CA ASP A 54 3.32 0.75 -16.69
C ASP A 54 4.50 1.62 -16.22
N GLU A 55 4.35 2.29 -15.06
CA GLU A 55 5.40 2.99 -14.30
C GLU A 55 5.23 2.74 -12.80
N TYR A 56 6.28 2.99 -12.02
CA TYR A 56 6.22 2.90 -10.55
C TYR A 56 7.00 4.04 -9.89
N ILE A 57 6.29 4.88 -9.14
CA ILE A 57 6.87 6.01 -8.41
C ILE A 57 7.17 5.58 -6.97
N VAL A 58 8.43 5.68 -6.55
CA VAL A 58 8.83 5.40 -5.18
C VAL A 58 9.36 6.68 -4.53
N ALA A 59 8.54 7.30 -3.69
CA ALA A 59 8.94 8.47 -2.92
C ALA A 59 9.69 8.04 -1.66
N VAL A 60 11.01 8.18 -1.66
CA VAL A 60 11.88 7.76 -0.58
C VAL A 60 12.22 8.94 0.33
N GLY A 61 11.81 8.86 1.59
CA GLY A 61 12.21 9.83 2.60
C GLY A 61 13.67 9.64 3.02
N ALA A 62 14.41 10.74 3.21
CA ALA A 62 15.74 10.68 3.78
C ALA A 62 15.71 9.92 5.11
N GLY A 63 16.39 8.79 5.16
CA GLY A 63 16.35 7.82 6.25
C GLY A 63 17.72 7.59 6.87
N ASP A 64 17.73 6.70 7.88
CA ASP A 64 18.91 6.35 8.67
C ASP A 64 19.40 4.93 8.30
N ASP A 65 18.93 4.38 7.15
CA ASP A 65 19.25 3.03 6.69
C ASP A 65 19.42 2.97 5.17
N SER A 66 19.75 1.78 4.63
CA SER A 66 19.99 1.54 3.21
C SER A 66 18.71 1.34 2.37
N THR A 67 17.55 1.87 2.80
CA THR A 67 16.26 1.70 2.10
C THR A 67 16.35 2.15 0.64
N ARG A 68 16.98 3.30 0.37
CA ARG A 68 17.09 3.84 -0.98
C ARG A 68 17.89 2.92 -1.92
N ASP A 69 19.04 2.41 -1.43
CA ASP A 69 19.90 1.50 -2.20
C ASP A 69 19.21 0.15 -2.42
N LEU A 70 18.50 -0.33 -1.41
CA LEU A 70 17.69 -1.55 -1.53
C LEU A 70 16.62 -1.42 -2.63
N ILE A 71 15.94 -0.27 -2.73
CA ILE A 71 14.96 -0.03 -3.78
C ILE A 71 15.65 0.09 -5.15
N ALA A 72 16.78 0.79 -5.23
CA ALA A 72 17.57 0.92 -6.47
C ALA A 72 18.05 -0.44 -6.98
N SER A 73 18.35 -1.39 -6.09
CA SER A 73 18.76 -2.74 -6.45
C SER A 73 17.67 -3.60 -7.15
N ILE A 74 16.42 -3.12 -7.22
CA ILE A 74 15.37 -3.80 -7.99
C ILE A 74 15.69 -3.76 -9.50
N ASP A 75 16.38 -2.71 -9.94
CA ASP A 75 16.90 -2.53 -11.32
C ASP A 75 15.84 -2.79 -12.39
N ASN A 76 14.78 -1.99 -12.36
CA ASN A 76 13.69 -2.10 -13.33
C ASN A 76 13.37 -0.72 -13.94
N PRO A 77 13.31 -0.58 -15.28
CA PRO A 77 13.13 0.71 -15.96
C PRO A 77 11.78 1.39 -15.68
N LYS A 78 10.79 0.66 -15.18
CA LYS A 78 9.50 1.24 -14.75
C LYS A 78 9.61 2.02 -13.45
N ILE A 79 10.66 1.78 -12.64
CA ILE A 79 10.80 2.36 -11.31
C ILE A 79 11.50 3.72 -11.40
N ARG A 80 10.81 4.73 -10.91
CA ARG A 80 11.36 6.08 -10.69
C ARG A 80 11.43 6.37 -9.20
N ILE A 81 12.66 6.43 -8.67
CA ILE A 81 12.92 6.81 -7.27
C ILE A 81 12.93 8.33 -7.19
N VAL A 82 12.20 8.88 -6.23
CA VAL A 82 12.14 10.31 -5.93
C VAL A 82 12.51 10.52 -4.47
N ASP A 83 13.57 11.26 -4.23
CA ASP A 83 14.00 11.61 -2.88
C ASP A 83 13.08 12.69 -2.30
N THR A 84 12.59 12.49 -1.07
CA THR A 84 11.65 13.39 -0.39
C THR A 84 12.16 13.79 0.99
N VAL A 85 11.83 15.01 1.41
CA VAL A 85 12.16 15.51 2.75
C VAL A 85 10.96 15.38 3.66
N TRP A 86 11.15 14.74 4.82
CA TRP A 86 10.12 14.56 5.84
C TRP A 86 10.41 15.52 7.00
N ASP A 87 9.65 16.60 7.09
CA ASP A 87 9.82 17.61 8.13
C ASP A 87 9.28 17.08 9.47
N ARG A 88 10.20 16.78 10.39
CA ARG A 88 9.87 16.28 11.73
C ARG A 88 9.06 17.27 12.57
N ALA A 89 9.15 18.57 12.31
CA ALA A 89 8.44 19.60 13.08
C ALA A 89 6.94 19.65 12.75
N ARG A 90 6.53 19.15 11.58
CA ARG A 90 5.12 19.13 11.10
C ARG A 90 4.36 17.86 11.48
N ASN A 91 4.92 17.07 12.36
CA ASN A 91 4.49 15.71 12.63
C ASN A 91 3.41 15.65 13.70
N THR A 92 2.15 15.71 13.31
CA THR A 92 1.00 15.49 14.20
C THR A 92 -0.08 14.70 13.48
N GLY A 93 -0.70 13.72 14.18
CA GLY A 93 -1.86 12.99 13.66
C GLY A 93 -1.63 12.13 12.40
N GLY A 94 -0.36 11.81 12.07
CA GLY A 94 -0.03 11.00 10.89
C GLY A 94 -0.14 11.73 9.54
N HIS A 95 -0.45 13.04 9.54
CA HIS A 95 -0.67 13.83 8.31
C HIS A 95 0.52 13.84 7.36
N MET A 96 1.75 13.69 7.87
CA MET A 96 2.96 13.57 7.05
C MET A 96 2.88 12.41 6.06
N LEU A 97 2.30 11.27 6.45
CA LEU A 97 2.14 10.13 5.55
C LEU A 97 1.23 10.47 4.37
N ALA A 98 0.10 11.14 4.64
CA ALA A 98 -0.81 11.59 3.58
C ALA A 98 -0.18 12.66 2.69
N GLU A 99 0.58 13.61 3.25
CA GLU A 99 1.31 14.64 2.49
C GLU A 99 2.28 13.99 1.50
N LYS A 100 3.13 13.09 1.96
CA LYS A 100 4.10 12.40 1.09
C LYS A 100 3.43 11.46 0.08
N THR A 101 2.32 10.83 0.46
CA THR A 101 1.51 10.04 -0.47
C THR A 101 0.92 10.93 -1.58
N ASN A 102 0.50 12.14 -1.26
CA ASN A 102 -0.02 13.10 -2.25
C ASN A 102 1.09 13.63 -3.16
N GLU A 103 2.31 13.85 -2.64
CA GLU A 103 3.48 14.19 -3.45
C GLU A 103 3.78 13.09 -4.49
N ALA A 104 3.78 11.82 -4.08
CA ALA A 104 3.99 10.70 -4.98
C ALA A 104 2.85 10.52 -5.98
N LEU A 105 1.59 10.66 -5.53
CA LEU A 105 0.41 10.59 -6.38
C LEU A 105 0.45 11.66 -7.49
N ALA A 106 0.89 12.87 -7.19
CA ALA A 106 0.99 13.97 -8.16
C ALA A 106 2.03 13.71 -9.26
N MET A 107 2.92 12.74 -9.08
CA MET A 107 3.93 12.35 -10.06
C MET A 107 3.49 11.21 -10.97
N CYS A 108 2.32 10.61 -10.71
CA CYS A 108 1.74 9.56 -11.51
C CYS A 108 1.17 10.13 -12.82
N SER A 109 1.43 9.46 -13.95
CA SER A 109 0.95 9.88 -15.28
C SER A 109 -0.16 8.97 -15.85
N GLY A 110 -0.36 7.79 -15.28
CA GLY A 110 -1.37 6.84 -15.74
C GLY A 110 -2.81 7.27 -15.49
N THR A 111 -3.74 6.65 -16.20
CA THR A 111 -5.18 6.83 -15.98
C THR A 111 -5.59 6.42 -14.57
N TRP A 112 -4.94 5.38 -14.03
CA TRP A 112 -5.14 4.85 -12.70
C TRP A 112 -3.87 4.94 -11.87
N CYS A 113 -3.99 5.35 -10.62
CA CYS A 113 -2.90 5.42 -9.67
C CYS A 113 -3.09 4.32 -8.61
N PHE A 114 -2.20 3.34 -8.58
CA PHE A 114 -2.23 2.21 -7.66
C PHE A 114 -1.30 2.47 -6.48
N TYR A 115 -1.86 2.87 -5.36
CA TYR A 115 -1.14 3.03 -4.09
C TYR A 115 -0.94 1.69 -3.41
N LEU A 116 0.29 1.32 -3.12
CA LEU A 116 0.61 0.14 -2.34
C LEU A 116 1.60 0.51 -1.24
N GLN A 117 1.24 0.28 0.02
CA GLN A 117 2.14 0.54 1.14
C GLN A 117 3.29 -0.49 1.14
N ALA A 118 4.42 -0.14 1.76
CA ALA A 118 5.62 -0.96 1.74
C ALA A 118 5.50 -2.32 2.48
N ASP A 119 4.40 -2.53 3.18
CA ASP A 119 4.04 -3.76 3.89
C ASP A 119 2.75 -4.42 3.32
N GLU A 120 2.35 -4.01 2.13
CA GLU A 120 1.19 -4.52 1.40
C GLU A 120 1.63 -5.23 0.12
N LEU A 121 1.06 -6.38 -0.17
CA LEU A 121 1.34 -7.15 -1.38
C LEU A 121 0.06 -7.61 -2.05
N VAL A 122 0.14 -7.85 -3.35
CA VAL A 122 -0.89 -8.50 -4.16
C VAL A 122 -0.41 -9.90 -4.53
N HIS A 123 -1.32 -10.88 -4.46
CA HIS A 123 -1.02 -12.23 -4.95
C HIS A 123 -0.98 -12.23 -6.48
N GLU A 124 -0.03 -12.95 -7.08
CA GLU A 124 0.13 -13.04 -8.54
C GLU A 124 -1.14 -13.51 -9.25
N LEU A 125 -1.96 -14.33 -8.60
CA LEU A 125 -3.25 -14.80 -9.14
C LEU A 125 -4.28 -13.68 -9.29
N ASP A 126 -4.15 -12.60 -8.52
CA ASP A 126 -5.06 -11.45 -8.55
C ASP A 126 -4.65 -10.40 -9.60
N LEU A 127 -3.43 -10.45 -10.14
CA LEU A 127 -2.94 -9.44 -11.09
C LEU A 127 -3.79 -9.33 -12.37
N PRO A 128 -4.21 -10.44 -13.01
CA PRO A 128 -5.02 -10.35 -14.22
C PRO A 128 -6.38 -9.68 -14.00
N VAL A 129 -7.04 -9.92 -12.88
CA VAL A 129 -8.35 -9.30 -12.60
C VAL A 129 -8.21 -7.80 -12.34
N ILE A 130 -7.12 -7.36 -11.67
CA ILE A 130 -6.85 -5.94 -11.45
C ILE A 130 -6.60 -5.22 -12.78
N ARG A 131 -5.72 -5.76 -13.64
CA ARG A 131 -5.41 -5.17 -14.96
C ARG A 131 -6.67 -5.06 -15.82
N ARG A 132 -7.46 -6.12 -15.89
CA ARG A 132 -8.74 -6.13 -16.61
C ARG A 132 -9.73 -5.10 -16.05
N ALA A 133 -9.80 -4.93 -14.71
CA ALA A 133 -10.65 -3.90 -14.12
C ALA A 133 -10.26 -2.50 -14.59
N CYS A 134 -8.96 -2.17 -14.57
CA CYS A 134 -8.47 -0.89 -15.03
C CYS A 134 -8.74 -0.64 -16.52
N GLU A 135 -8.63 -1.69 -17.36
CA GLU A 135 -8.91 -1.61 -18.79
C GLU A 135 -10.40 -1.40 -19.07
N GLN A 136 -11.26 -2.22 -18.49
CA GLN A 136 -12.71 -2.16 -18.76
C GLN A 136 -13.41 -0.94 -18.17
N LEU A 137 -12.87 -0.41 -17.09
CA LEU A 137 -13.41 0.77 -16.41
C LEU A 137 -12.73 2.07 -16.84
N ARG A 138 -11.83 2.03 -17.82
CA ARG A 138 -11.05 3.19 -18.27
C ARG A 138 -11.95 4.37 -18.60
N ASP A 139 -13.02 4.14 -19.36
CA ASP A 139 -13.90 5.19 -19.88
C ASP A 139 -15.14 5.43 -18.99
N ASP A 140 -15.34 4.63 -17.93
CA ASP A 140 -16.44 4.84 -17.00
C ASP A 140 -16.07 5.88 -15.94
N THR A 141 -16.38 7.13 -16.21
CA THR A 141 -16.11 8.27 -15.32
C THR A 141 -16.92 8.26 -14.02
N ASN A 142 -17.93 7.39 -13.88
CA ASN A 142 -18.63 7.21 -12.61
C ASN A 142 -17.79 6.45 -11.59
N VAL A 143 -16.84 5.62 -12.05
CA VAL A 143 -15.92 4.85 -11.21
C VAL A 143 -14.67 5.68 -10.95
N GLU A 144 -14.49 6.09 -9.70
CA GLU A 144 -13.38 6.92 -9.24
C GLU A 144 -12.23 6.11 -8.63
N GLY A 145 -12.49 4.82 -8.33
CA GLY A 145 -11.45 3.94 -7.78
C GLY A 145 -11.89 2.50 -7.61
N LEU A 146 -10.93 1.66 -7.24
CA LEU A 146 -11.13 0.24 -6.98
C LEU A 146 -10.93 -0.08 -5.52
N LEU A 147 -11.86 -0.88 -4.97
CA LEU A 147 -11.90 -1.31 -3.59
C LEU A 147 -11.33 -2.71 -3.46
N PHE A 148 -10.30 -2.86 -2.65
CA PHE A 148 -9.64 -4.14 -2.37
C PHE A 148 -10.11 -4.73 -1.05
N ARG A 149 -10.21 -6.06 -0.97
CA ARG A 149 -10.30 -6.78 0.29
C ARG A 149 -8.93 -6.77 0.99
N TYR A 150 -8.93 -7.04 2.29
CA TYR A 150 -7.70 -7.09 3.08
C TYR A 150 -7.61 -8.37 3.90
N THR A 151 -6.41 -8.92 3.94
CA THR A 151 -5.98 -9.94 4.88
C THR A 151 -4.83 -9.38 5.70
N HIS A 152 -5.03 -9.22 7.01
CA HIS A 152 -4.02 -8.66 7.91
C HIS A 152 -3.29 -9.77 8.64
N PHE A 153 -2.00 -9.92 8.40
CA PHE A 153 -1.14 -10.83 9.17
C PHE A 153 -0.77 -10.20 10.51
N TYR A 154 -0.70 -11.02 11.56
CA TYR A 154 -0.42 -10.55 12.91
C TYR A 154 0.48 -11.51 13.65
N GLY A 155 1.58 -11.00 14.22
CA GLY A 155 2.54 -11.74 15.02
C GLY A 155 3.44 -12.67 14.20
N SER A 156 2.89 -13.32 13.16
CA SER A 156 3.62 -14.22 12.26
C SER A 156 3.03 -14.19 10.85
N PHE A 157 3.67 -14.83 9.89
CA PHE A 157 3.14 -14.98 8.54
C PHE A 157 2.01 -16.03 8.45
N SER A 158 1.84 -16.86 9.47
CA SER A 158 0.82 -17.92 9.49
C SER A 158 -0.50 -17.54 10.20
N ILE A 159 -0.56 -16.36 10.83
CA ILE A 159 -1.70 -15.92 11.62
C ILE A 159 -2.29 -14.63 11.06
N ILE A 160 -3.61 -14.58 10.96
CA ILE A 160 -4.35 -13.39 10.52
C ILE A 160 -5.27 -12.86 11.61
N ALA A 161 -5.51 -11.56 11.57
CA ALA A 161 -6.41 -10.85 12.47
C ALA A 161 -7.69 -10.44 11.74
N THR A 162 -8.85 -10.90 12.24
CA THR A 162 -10.16 -10.74 11.57
C THR A 162 -11.18 -9.95 12.39
N ALA A 163 -10.82 -9.51 13.61
CA ALA A 163 -11.71 -8.74 14.48
C ALA A 163 -12.16 -7.41 13.85
N HIS A 164 -13.23 -6.80 14.40
CA HIS A 164 -13.86 -5.61 13.83
C HIS A 164 -12.97 -4.35 13.80
N ASN A 165 -11.92 -4.30 14.59
CA ASN A 165 -10.95 -3.21 14.55
C ASN A 165 -9.98 -3.27 13.36
N TRP A 166 -9.97 -4.38 12.61
CA TRP A 166 -9.22 -4.50 11.36
C TRP A 166 -10.15 -4.20 10.18
N TYR A 167 -9.75 -3.23 9.36
CA TYR A 167 -10.53 -2.88 8.16
C TYR A 167 -10.49 -4.03 7.14
N ARG A 168 -11.63 -4.30 6.53
CA ARG A 168 -11.76 -5.40 5.55
C ARG A 168 -11.54 -4.94 4.13
N ASN A 169 -11.73 -3.68 3.88
CA ASN A 169 -11.65 -3.13 2.54
C ASN A 169 -11.10 -1.71 2.59
N GLU A 170 -10.19 -1.39 1.65
CA GLU A 170 -9.72 -0.05 1.41
C GLU A 170 -9.53 0.23 -0.08
N VAL A 171 -9.59 1.51 -0.43
CA VAL A 171 -9.32 1.98 -1.78
C VAL A 171 -7.81 1.96 -2.00
N ARG A 172 -7.35 1.26 -3.05
CA ARG A 172 -5.92 1.23 -3.40
C ARG A 172 -5.64 1.69 -4.82
N ILE A 173 -6.63 1.68 -5.69
CA ILE A 173 -6.53 2.32 -7.00
C ILE A 173 -7.51 3.48 -7.04
N VAL A 174 -7.03 4.63 -7.47
CA VAL A 174 -7.83 5.83 -7.73
C VAL A 174 -7.60 6.31 -9.14
N ARG A 175 -8.62 6.92 -9.74
CA ARG A 175 -8.49 7.58 -11.03
C ARG A 175 -7.62 8.81 -10.90
N ASN A 176 -6.71 9.03 -11.83
CA ASN A 176 -5.87 10.19 -11.89
C ASN A 176 -6.66 11.47 -12.28
N SER A 177 -6.12 12.62 -11.95
CA SER A 177 -6.60 13.96 -12.39
C SER A 177 -8.06 14.31 -12.04
N ILE A 178 -8.64 13.66 -11.02
CA ILE A 178 -9.99 13.94 -10.50
C ILE A 178 -9.99 14.60 -9.11
N GLY A 179 -8.86 15.12 -8.67
CA GLY A 179 -8.71 15.69 -7.34
C GLY A 179 -8.61 14.63 -6.23
N ALA A 180 -8.11 13.43 -6.55
CA ALA A 180 -7.84 12.39 -5.57
C ALA A 180 -6.73 12.85 -4.61
N ARG A 181 -6.97 12.66 -3.29
CA ARG A 181 -5.98 12.97 -2.26
C ARG A 181 -6.03 11.96 -1.12
N SER A 182 -4.89 11.55 -0.67
CA SER A 182 -4.73 10.78 0.56
C SER A 182 -5.01 11.65 1.78
N ILE A 183 -5.57 11.06 2.82
CA ILE A 183 -5.98 11.76 4.05
C ILE A 183 -5.51 11.03 5.30
N GLY A 184 -5.31 11.78 6.40
CA GLY A 184 -4.96 11.25 7.71
C GLY A 184 -3.60 10.54 7.68
N ASP A 185 -3.58 9.27 8.00
CA ASP A 185 -2.43 8.38 8.02
C ASP A 185 -2.20 7.63 6.69
N ALA A 186 -2.65 8.19 5.59
CA ALA A 186 -2.58 7.59 4.26
C ALA A 186 -3.33 6.25 4.10
N GLN A 187 -4.33 6.01 4.93
CA GLN A 187 -5.12 4.77 4.85
C GLN A 187 -6.03 4.74 3.62
N SER A 188 -6.60 5.88 3.21
CA SER A 188 -7.57 5.94 2.12
C SER A 188 -7.52 7.27 1.36
N PHE A 189 -8.39 7.42 0.36
CA PHE A 189 -8.46 8.58 -0.51
C PHE A 189 -9.84 9.26 -0.44
N MET A 190 -9.82 10.59 -0.56
CA MET A 190 -10.98 11.42 -0.88
C MET A 190 -10.83 11.95 -2.30
N ILE A 191 -11.95 12.19 -2.96
CA ILE A 191 -12.00 12.87 -4.26
C ILE A 191 -12.57 14.25 -4.02
N ALA A 192 -11.75 15.28 -4.21
CA ALA A 192 -12.09 16.64 -3.79
C ALA A 192 -12.66 16.68 -2.35
N ASP A 193 -13.97 16.85 -2.18
CA ASP A 193 -14.68 16.95 -0.90
C ASP A 193 -15.57 15.74 -0.57
N HIS A 194 -15.57 14.69 -1.40
CA HIS A 194 -16.41 13.51 -1.22
C HIS A 194 -15.63 12.20 -1.15
N LYS A 195 -16.29 11.17 -0.64
CA LYS A 195 -15.75 9.81 -0.60
C LYS A 195 -15.71 9.22 -2.01
N ALA A 196 -14.57 8.65 -2.41
CA ALA A 196 -14.41 8.02 -3.72
C ALA A 196 -15.55 7.03 -4.02
N ARG A 197 -16.16 7.17 -5.20
CA ARG A 197 -17.12 6.22 -5.75
C ARG A 197 -16.36 5.04 -6.34
N VAL A 198 -16.55 3.86 -5.77
CA VAL A 198 -15.70 2.70 -6.07
C VAL A 198 -16.51 1.47 -6.45
N VAL A 199 -15.90 0.59 -7.23
CA VAL A 199 -16.34 -0.79 -7.45
C VAL A 199 -15.32 -1.74 -6.82
N ARG A 200 -15.69 -2.99 -6.57
CA ARG A 200 -14.76 -4.00 -6.04
C ARG A 200 -13.76 -4.39 -7.12
N SER A 201 -12.48 -4.48 -6.77
CA SER A 201 -11.43 -4.91 -7.69
C SER A 201 -11.50 -6.40 -8.04
N GLY A 202 -12.14 -7.20 -7.17
CA GLY A 202 -12.04 -8.67 -7.22
C GLY A 202 -10.82 -9.24 -6.51
N ALA A 203 -9.85 -8.41 -6.14
CA ALA A 203 -8.55 -8.78 -5.58
C ALA A 203 -8.43 -8.52 -4.08
N THR A 204 -7.37 -9.09 -3.46
CA THR A 204 -7.08 -8.97 -2.04
C THR A 204 -5.68 -8.39 -1.82
N ILE A 205 -5.57 -7.42 -0.93
CA ILE A 205 -4.29 -6.95 -0.39
C ILE A 205 -3.90 -7.82 0.81
N LEU A 206 -2.70 -8.35 0.78
CA LEU A 206 -2.06 -9.09 1.85
C LEU A 206 -1.18 -8.12 2.65
N HIS A 207 -1.60 -7.76 3.86
CA HIS A 207 -0.95 -6.74 4.67
C HIS A 207 -0.10 -7.37 5.76
N TYR A 208 1.21 -7.24 5.65
CA TYR A 208 2.23 -7.84 6.52
C TYR A 208 2.75 -6.90 7.62
N GLY A 209 2.14 -5.75 7.77
CA GLY A 209 2.62 -4.70 8.67
C GLY A 209 2.77 -5.11 10.13
N TRP A 210 2.08 -6.17 10.56
CA TRP A 210 2.13 -6.72 11.92
C TRP A 210 2.77 -8.11 11.98
N ALA A 211 3.22 -8.69 10.87
CA ALA A 211 3.96 -9.95 10.81
C ALA A 211 5.45 -9.69 10.77
N LYS A 212 6.07 -9.52 11.91
CA LYS A 212 7.51 -9.26 12.06
C LYS A 212 8.00 -9.67 13.44
N ARG A 213 9.31 -9.73 13.61
CA ARG A 213 9.94 -10.00 14.90
C ARG A 213 9.44 -9.02 15.97
N PRO A 214 9.25 -9.46 17.23
CA PRO A 214 8.82 -8.59 18.33
C PRO A 214 9.64 -7.31 18.46
N GLU A 215 10.96 -7.38 18.39
CA GLU A 215 11.87 -6.23 18.53
C GLU A 215 11.65 -5.19 17.41
N ARG A 216 11.44 -5.67 16.17
CA ARG A 216 11.11 -4.78 15.04
C ARG A 216 9.72 -4.17 15.20
N MET A 217 8.79 -4.91 15.82
CA MET A 217 7.47 -4.39 16.11
C MET A 217 7.50 -3.32 17.20
N GLY A 218 8.26 -3.53 18.28
CA GLY A 218 8.50 -2.52 19.33
C GLY A 218 9.05 -1.23 18.73
N ARG A 219 10.06 -1.34 17.87
CA ARG A 219 10.63 -0.21 17.12
C ARG A 219 9.60 0.49 16.22
N LYS A 220 8.80 -0.28 15.50
CA LYS A 220 7.71 0.27 14.69
C LYS A 220 6.71 1.04 15.55
N MET A 221 6.29 0.48 16.68
CA MET A 221 5.32 1.12 17.58
C MET A 221 5.84 2.42 18.18
N ALA A 222 7.12 2.48 18.59
CA ALA A 222 7.76 3.70 19.08
C ALA A 222 7.76 4.80 18.00
N ARG A 223 8.13 4.45 16.77
CA ARG A 223 8.10 5.40 15.63
C ARG A 223 6.71 5.86 15.27
N PHE A 224 5.71 4.96 15.27
CA PHE A 224 4.31 5.35 15.04
C PHE A 224 3.82 6.29 16.13
N HIS A 225 4.15 6.03 17.39
CA HIS A 225 3.80 6.93 18.48
C HIS A 225 4.34 8.35 18.24
N TYR A 226 5.61 8.45 17.84
CA TYR A 226 6.23 9.71 17.44
C TYR A 226 5.49 10.40 16.29
N TRP A 227 5.08 9.65 15.24
CA TRP A 227 4.35 10.20 14.09
C TRP A 227 2.94 10.70 14.44
N TYR A 228 2.32 10.19 15.48
CA TYR A 228 0.99 10.62 15.91
C TYR A 228 1.00 11.71 16.99
N HIS A 229 1.98 11.70 17.87
CA HIS A 229 2.02 12.55 19.08
C HIS A 229 3.14 13.60 19.08
N GLY A 230 4.07 13.53 18.11
CA GLY A 230 5.20 14.44 18.00
C GLY A 230 6.37 14.13 18.95
N ALA A 231 7.43 14.94 18.85
CA ALA A 231 8.70 14.70 19.57
C ALA A 231 8.60 14.80 21.10
N ARG A 232 7.55 15.43 21.63
CA ARG A 232 7.39 15.58 23.09
C ARG A 232 7.00 14.28 23.81
N GLU A 233 6.53 13.29 23.07
CA GLU A 233 6.09 12.00 23.57
C GLU A 233 6.87 10.85 22.92
N GLU A 234 8.15 11.07 22.60
CA GLU A 234 8.98 10.02 22.01
C GLU A 234 9.12 8.86 22.99
N LYS A 235 8.52 7.72 22.65
CA LYS A 235 8.70 6.48 23.38
C LYS A 235 10.03 5.85 23.00
N THR A 236 10.75 5.36 23.99
CA THR A 236 11.90 4.47 23.77
C THR A 236 11.48 3.23 23.00
N GLU A 237 12.36 2.71 22.16
CA GLU A 237 12.14 1.45 21.45
C GLU A 237 11.84 0.36 22.50
N ASP A 238 10.71 -0.31 22.34
CA ASP A 238 10.32 -1.40 23.24
C ASP A 238 10.98 -2.69 22.76
N ALA A 239 12.13 -3.00 23.35
CA ALA A 239 12.88 -4.22 23.03
C ALA A 239 12.15 -5.49 23.50
N ASP A 240 11.28 -5.36 24.51
CA ASP A 240 10.53 -6.45 25.12
C ASP A 240 9.09 -6.52 24.59
N PHE A 241 8.84 -5.97 23.42
CA PHE A 241 7.50 -5.98 22.81
C PHE A 241 6.95 -7.40 22.71
N VAL A 242 5.75 -7.60 23.23
CA VAL A 242 5.02 -8.87 23.15
C VAL A 242 3.72 -8.68 22.36
N PHE A 243 3.49 -9.52 21.36
CA PHE A 243 2.22 -9.53 20.64
C PHE A 243 1.07 -9.94 21.55
N ARG A 244 0.06 -9.08 21.62
CA ARG A 244 -1.11 -9.32 22.46
C ARG A 244 -1.97 -10.45 21.90
N GLN A 245 -2.41 -11.33 22.77
CA GLN A 245 -3.48 -12.30 22.48
C GLN A 245 -4.83 -11.56 22.44
N MET A 246 -5.55 -11.66 21.34
CA MET A 246 -6.80 -10.93 21.16
C MET A 246 -7.85 -11.79 20.44
N TYR A 247 -9.10 -11.38 20.52
CA TYR A 247 -10.17 -12.00 19.75
C TYR A 247 -9.96 -11.84 18.25
N GLY A 248 -10.28 -12.89 17.49
CA GLY A 248 -10.27 -12.88 16.02
C GLY A 248 -8.92 -13.19 15.38
N LEU A 249 -7.95 -13.72 16.16
CA LEU A 249 -6.75 -14.33 15.60
C LEU A 249 -7.08 -15.74 15.11
N GLN A 250 -6.66 -16.09 13.90
CA GLN A 250 -6.88 -17.40 13.31
C GLN A 250 -5.76 -17.79 12.34
N PRO A 251 -5.55 -19.10 12.10
CA PRO A 251 -4.59 -19.55 11.10
C PRO A 251 -4.92 -18.99 9.70
N PHE A 252 -3.89 -18.63 8.96
CA PHE A 252 -4.00 -18.33 7.54
C PHE A 252 -4.05 -19.63 6.74
N THR A 253 -5.10 -19.83 5.97
CA THR A 253 -5.31 -21.04 5.15
C THR A 253 -5.09 -20.83 3.66
N GLY A 254 -4.75 -19.58 3.25
CA GLY A 254 -4.42 -19.25 1.88
C GLY A 254 -2.95 -19.49 1.52
N SER A 255 -2.54 -19.00 0.37
CA SER A 255 -1.13 -19.01 -0.07
C SER A 255 -0.53 -17.61 -0.01
N HIS A 256 0.74 -17.54 0.35
CA HIS A 256 1.53 -16.32 0.16
C HIS A 256 1.90 -16.15 -1.32
N PRO A 257 2.00 -14.90 -1.81
CA PRO A 257 2.57 -14.63 -3.12
C PRO A 257 3.93 -15.33 -3.27
N ALA A 258 4.23 -15.82 -4.48
CA ALA A 258 5.49 -16.52 -4.74
C ALA A 258 6.70 -15.72 -4.28
N ILE A 259 6.65 -14.38 -4.47
CA ILE A 259 7.72 -13.47 -4.06
C ILE A 259 7.91 -13.38 -2.54
N MET A 260 6.87 -13.67 -1.73
CA MET A 260 6.92 -13.66 -0.27
C MET A 260 7.38 -15.00 0.35
N ARG A 261 7.36 -16.10 -0.42
CA ARG A 261 7.60 -17.44 0.14
C ARG A 261 8.94 -17.57 0.83
N ALA A 262 10.00 -17.04 0.22
CA ALA A 262 11.34 -17.10 0.82
C ALA A 262 11.39 -16.34 2.17
N LEU A 263 10.79 -15.14 2.23
CA LEU A 263 10.74 -14.34 3.45
C LEU A 263 9.88 -15.02 4.52
N ALA A 264 8.75 -15.59 4.14
CA ALA A 264 7.88 -16.33 5.06
C ALA A 264 8.56 -17.62 5.59
N ALA A 265 9.29 -18.34 4.74
CA ALA A 265 10.04 -19.53 5.13
C ALA A 265 11.24 -19.21 6.03
N ALA A 266 11.82 -18.01 5.90
CA ALA A 266 12.91 -17.52 6.73
C ALA A 266 12.43 -16.96 8.10
N GLN A 267 11.15 -17.08 8.42
CA GLN A 267 10.65 -16.68 9.74
C GLN A 267 11.32 -17.51 10.84
N ASP A 268 11.98 -16.85 11.76
CA ASP A 268 12.76 -17.45 12.86
C ASP A 268 12.26 -17.00 14.25
N TRP A 269 11.03 -16.52 14.32
CA TRP A 269 10.30 -16.22 15.55
C TRP A 269 8.96 -16.94 15.53
N GLU A 270 8.43 -17.20 16.73
CA GLU A 270 7.16 -17.88 16.87
C GLU A 270 6.08 -16.94 17.41
N PHE A 271 4.89 -17.06 16.87
CA PHE A 271 3.67 -16.50 17.43
C PHE A 271 2.53 -17.48 17.21
N ALA A 272 2.00 -18.04 18.28
CA ALA A 272 0.83 -18.91 18.25
C ALA A 272 -0.33 -18.22 18.98
N PRO A 273 -1.50 -18.08 18.34
CA PRO A 273 -2.66 -17.53 19.03
C PRO A 273 -3.13 -18.49 20.13
N GLN A 274 -3.42 -17.93 21.29
CA GLN A 274 -3.99 -18.66 22.41
C GLN A 274 -5.40 -18.14 22.67
N PHE A 275 -6.36 -19.05 22.76
CA PHE A 275 -7.71 -18.68 23.17
C PHE A 275 -7.77 -18.53 24.70
N LYS A 276 -7.56 -17.30 25.16
CA LYS A 276 -7.59 -16.95 26.57
C LYS A 276 -8.55 -15.78 26.82
N PRO A 277 -9.87 -16.04 26.95
CA PRO A 277 -10.84 -14.97 27.17
C PRO A 277 -10.59 -14.13 28.42
N ALA A 278 -9.88 -14.69 29.43
CA ALA A 278 -9.49 -13.97 30.64
C ALA A 278 -8.52 -12.80 30.35
N ASP A 279 -7.73 -12.90 29.27
CA ASP A 279 -6.78 -11.86 28.86
C ASP A 279 -7.42 -10.82 27.93
N TRP A 280 -8.71 -10.98 27.59
CA TRP A 280 -9.40 -10.10 26.67
C TRP A 280 -9.78 -8.77 27.32
N THR A 281 -9.54 -7.71 26.57
CA THR A 281 -9.95 -6.35 26.94
C THR A 281 -11.44 -6.12 26.67
N PRO A 282 -12.05 -5.06 27.20
CA PRO A 282 -13.40 -4.65 26.83
C PRO A 282 -13.59 -4.48 25.31
N LYS A 283 -12.53 -4.09 24.58
CA LYS A 283 -12.54 -3.99 23.13
C LYS A 283 -12.69 -5.34 22.44
N ASP A 284 -12.07 -6.39 22.98
CA ASP A 284 -12.22 -7.76 22.45
C ASP A 284 -13.64 -8.27 22.64
N TRP A 285 -14.23 -8.08 23.82
CA TRP A 285 -15.63 -8.43 24.08
C TRP A 285 -16.60 -7.67 23.18
N LYS A 286 -16.35 -6.38 22.93
CA LYS A 286 -17.11 -5.60 21.95
C LYS A 286 -16.99 -6.20 20.55
N ASN A 287 -15.82 -6.69 20.14
CA ASN A 287 -15.61 -7.34 18.86
C ASN A 287 -16.39 -8.67 18.76
N VAL A 288 -16.46 -9.47 19.85
CA VAL A 288 -17.28 -10.69 19.93
C VAL A 288 -18.75 -10.36 19.69
N LEU A 289 -19.29 -9.39 20.43
CA LEU A 289 -20.68 -8.97 20.29
C LEU A 289 -20.98 -8.44 18.88
N SER A 290 -20.08 -7.62 18.33
CA SER A 290 -20.21 -7.09 16.97
C SER A 290 -20.19 -8.22 15.92
N ARG A 291 -19.38 -9.26 16.14
CA ARG A 291 -19.36 -10.43 15.25
C ARG A 291 -20.64 -11.25 15.35
N GLY A 292 -21.16 -11.47 16.56
CA GLY A 292 -22.46 -12.11 16.77
C GLY A 292 -23.59 -11.37 16.06
N ALA A 293 -23.64 -10.05 16.22
CA ALA A 293 -24.62 -9.21 15.53
C ALA A 293 -24.47 -9.26 14.00
N GLU A 294 -23.24 -9.28 13.48
CA GLU A 294 -22.97 -9.42 12.04
C GLU A 294 -23.48 -10.78 11.51
N LEU A 295 -23.24 -11.87 12.23
CA LEU A 295 -23.71 -13.21 11.84
C LEU A 295 -25.24 -13.29 11.80
N LEU A 296 -25.93 -12.63 12.74
CA LEU A 296 -27.38 -12.64 12.81
C LEU A 296 -28.04 -11.71 11.77
N THR A 297 -27.42 -10.56 11.48
CA THR A 297 -28.06 -9.50 10.66
C THR A 297 -27.46 -9.38 9.26
N GLY A 298 -26.34 -10.05 8.98
CA GLY A 298 -25.55 -9.86 7.75
C GLY A 298 -24.89 -8.48 7.64
N ARG A 299 -25.00 -7.63 8.69
CA ARG A 299 -24.48 -6.25 8.67
C ARG A 299 -23.37 -6.08 9.69
N ARG A 300 -22.24 -5.53 9.22
CA ARG A 300 -21.13 -5.12 10.08
C ARG A 300 -21.37 -3.70 10.58
N TRP A 301 -21.79 -3.57 11.83
CA TRP A 301 -22.08 -2.28 12.45
C TRP A 301 -20.79 -1.61 12.93
N GLY A 302 -20.73 -0.27 12.81
CA GLY A 302 -19.58 0.52 13.26
C GLY A 302 -18.36 0.52 12.33
N GLU A 303 -18.44 -0.12 11.16
CA GLU A 303 -17.39 -0.02 10.15
C GLU A 303 -17.38 1.38 9.54
N ARG A 304 -16.26 2.10 9.74
CA ARG A 304 -16.07 3.44 9.13
C ARG A 304 -15.62 3.28 7.68
N LYS A 305 -16.56 3.35 6.75
CA LYS A 305 -16.26 3.31 5.30
C LYS A 305 -15.79 4.67 4.83
N LYS A 306 -14.57 4.75 4.34
CA LYS A 306 -13.97 5.95 3.73
C LYS A 306 -14.24 6.02 2.22
N TYR A 307 -15.17 5.24 1.70
CA TYR A 307 -15.54 5.13 0.29
C TYR A 307 -17.06 5.02 0.11
N ARG A 308 -17.55 5.22 -1.12
CA ARG A 308 -18.94 4.99 -1.53
C ARG A 308 -18.96 3.87 -2.58
N LEU A 309 -19.44 2.69 -2.20
CA LEU A 309 -19.55 1.54 -3.09
C LEU A 309 -20.70 1.77 -4.08
N ILE A 310 -20.41 1.65 -5.38
CA ILE A 310 -21.41 1.66 -6.45
C ILE A 310 -22.04 0.26 -6.47
N ARG A 311 -23.32 0.17 -6.07
CA ARG A 311 -24.04 -1.09 -6.00
C ARG A 311 -24.65 -1.41 -7.37
N GLY A 312 -24.70 -2.70 -7.74
CA GLY A 312 -25.28 -3.13 -9.00
C GLY A 312 -24.48 -2.76 -10.25
N HIS A 313 -23.23 -2.31 -10.08
CA HIS A 313 -22.35 -2.10 -11.22
C HIS A 313 -21.98 -3.44 -11.87
N PRO A 314 -22.04 -3.58 -13.23
CA PRO A 314 -21.79 -4.85 -13.93
C PRO A 314 -20.46 -5.50 -13.54
N TRP A 315 -19.40 -4.72 -13.35
CA TRP A 315 -18.10 -5.20 -12.87
C TRP A 315 -18.16 -5.85 -11.49
N SER A 316 -19.02 -5.38 -10.59
CA SER A 316 -19.08 -5.87 -9.20
C SER A 316 -19.79 -7.21 -9.02
N THR A 317 -20.38 -7.75 -10.08
CA THR A 317 -21.12 -9.02 -10.08
C THR A 317 -20.36 -10.17 -10.73
N SER A 318 -19.18 -9.89 -11.27
CA SER A 318 -18.29 -10.88 -11.92
C SER A 318 -17.25 -11.50 -10.97
#